data_3486537ab63b5d6fcb38b46b8df2c343
#
_entry.id   3486537ab63b5d6fcb38b46b8df2c343
#
_cell.length_a   1.000
_cell.length_b   1.000
_cell.length_c   1.000
_cell.angle_alpha   90.00
_cell.angle_beta   90.00
_cell.angle_gamma   90.00
#
_symmetry.space_group_name_H-M   'P 1'
#
loop_
_entity.id
_entity.type
_entity.pdbx_description
1 polymer ?
#
loop_
_entity_poly.entity_id
_entity_poly.type
_entity_poly.pdbx_seq_one_letter_code
_entity_poly.pdbx_strand_id
1 'polypeptide(L)'
;MRILHTSDWHLGQKLCNLERFAEHDFFLEHLLQLIREQEVDCLLHAGDIFDTANPPNQALRQYFNFLRRLHEETNCRQAILVGGNHDSVLTLQAPQRLLEVLQVHVVGGLPADPVEQLIPIQGADGEEALVCAVPFLRDADLRNILPGESYEARQQRLREGIATHYQKLAQL
;
A
#
# COMPACT_ATOMS: atom_id res chain seq x y z
N MET A 1 14.26 15.34 3.68
CA MET A 1 13.19 14.30 3.79
C MET A 1 13.78 12.91 3.69
N ARG A 2 13.42 12.00 4.61
CA ARG A 2 13.81 10.58 4.60
C ARG A 2 12.57 9.72 4.39
N ILE A 3 12.59 8.89 3.36
CA ILE A 3 11.48 8.01 3.00
C ILE A 3 11.93 6.57 3.15
N LEU A 4 11.16 5.75 3.86
CA LEU A 4 11.36 4.32 3.93
C LEU A 4 10.34 3.64 3.03
N HIS A 5 10.81 2.82 2.10
CA HIS A 5 9.99 2.05 1.18
C HIS A 5 10.05 0.57 1.54
N THR A 6 8.89 -0.07 1.67
CA THR A 6 8.73 -1.50 1.94
C THR A 6 7.55 -2.06 1.14
N SER A 7 7.48 -3.37 1.00
CA SER A 7 6.38 -4.08 0.33
C SER A 7 6.29 -5.53 0.80
N ASP A 8 5.27 -6.24 0.36
CA ASP A 8 5.17 -7.70 0.46
C ASP A 8 5.30 -8.23 1.89
N TRP A 9 4.58 -7.62 2.84
CA TRP A 9 4.58 -8.09 4.23
C TRP A 9 3.90 -9.44 4.39
N HIS A 10 2.89 -9.72 3.56
CA HIS A 10 2.11 -10.96 3.58
C HIS A 10 1.71 -11.38 5.00
N LEU A 11 1.18 -10.43 5.79
CA LEU A 11 0.73 -10.72 7.14
C LEU A 11 -0.33 -11.82 7.15
N GLY A 12 -0.13 -12.83 7.99
CA GLY A 12 -0.98 -14.02 8.04
C GLY A 12 -0.52 -15.18 7.15
N GLN A 13 0.60 -15.04 6.44
CA GLN A 13 1.20 -16.12 5.66
C GLN A 13 1.57 -17.31 6.55
N LYS A 14 1.40 -18.51 5.99
CA LYS A 14 1.81 -19.77 6.59
C LYS A 14 2.97 -20.40 5.83
N LEU A 15 3.88 -21.03 6.54
CA LEU A 15 4.92 -21.86 5.96
C LEU A 15 4.67 -23.32 6.34
N CYS A 16 4.44 -24.19 5.35
CA CYS A 16 4.14 -25.62 5.60
C CYS A 16 3.02 -25.81 6.65
N ASN A 17 1.94 -25.05 6.55
CA ASN A 17 0.81 -24.99 7.49
C ASN A 17 1.15 -24.48 8.92
N LEU A 18 2.36 -23.96 9.14
CA LEU A 18 2.73 -23.31 10.40
C LEU A 18 2.44 -21.82 10.33
N GLU A 19 1.79 -21.30 11.36
CA GLU A 19 1.54 -19.86 11.53
C GLU A 19 2.85 -19.12 11.77
N ARG A 20 2.99 -17.95 11.15
CA ARG A 20 4.21 -17.12 11.22
C ARG A 20 4.00 -15.79 11.94
N PHE A 21 3.01 -15.71 12.81
CA PHE A 21 2.71 -14.45 13.49
C PHE A 21 3.87 -13.92 14.35
N ALA A 22 4.65 -14.81 14.97
CA ALA A 22 5.80 -14.38 15.76
C ALA A 22 6.91 -13.76 14.90
N GLU A 23 7.16 -14.31 13.70
CA GLU A 23 8.12 -13.75 12.75
C GLU A 23 7.63 -12.41 12.21
N HIS A 24 6.33 -12.28 11.93
CA HIS A 24 5.74 -11.01 11.52
C HIS A 24 5.83 -9.95 12.63
N ASP A 25 5.56 -10.32 13.89
CA ASP A 25 5.74 -9.40 15.03
C ASP A 25 7.19 -8.93 15.14
N PHE A 26 8.16 -9.85 15.01
CA PHE A 26 9.57 -9.52 15.03
C PHE A 26 9.96 -8.57 13.87
N PHE A 27 9.47 -8.85 12.67
CA PHE A 27 9.70 -8.01 11.50
C PHE A 27 9.14 -6.60 11.69
N LEU A 28 7.88 -6.48 12.13
CA LEU A 28 7.22 -5.19 12.35
C LEU A 28 7.90 -4.38 13.46
N GLU A 29 8.37 -5.05 14.53
CA GLU A 29 9.17 -4.41 15.58
C GLU A 29 10.49 -3.86 15.04
N HIS A 30 11.21 -4.67 14.24
CA HIS A 30 12.44 -4.23 13.59
C HIS A 30 12.20 -3.03 12.67
N LEU A 31 11.09 -3.03 11.93
CA LEU A 31 10.72 -1.93 11.04
C LEU A 31 10.45 -0.64 11.84
N LEU A 32 9.74 -0.71 12.96
CA LEU A 32 9.54 0.44 13.85
C LEU A 32 10.85 0.96 14.43
N GLN A 33 11.76 0.06 14.82
CA GLN A 33 13.09 0.44 15.30
C GLN A 33 13.88 1.17 14.21
N LEU A 34 13.89 0.64 12.99
CA LEU A 34 14.57 1.25 11.84
C LEU A 34 14.01 2.66 11.54
N ILE A 35 12.67 2.81 11.57
CA ILE A 35 12.00 4.11 11.35
C ILE A 35 12.46 5.13 12.40
N ARG A 36 12.53 4.73 13.66
CA ARG A 36 13.04 5.62 14.75
C ARG A 36 14.50 5.97 14.58
N GLU A 37 15.37 4.98 14.35
CA GLU A 37 16.82 5.17 14.25
C GLU A 37 17.23 6.03 13.04
N GLN A 38 16.49 5.86 11.94
CA GLN A 38 16.76 6.60 10.72
C GLN A 38 15.97 7.91 10.61
N GLU A 39 15.19 8.26 11.64
CA GLU A 39 14.35 9.48 11.65
C GLU A 39 13.55 9.61 10.34
N VAL A 40 12.80 8.56 9.99
CA VAL A 40 12.02 8.48 8.74
C VAL A 40 10.83 9.45 8.81
N ASP A 41 10.69 10.30 7.81
CA ASP A 41 9.58 11.25 7.68
C ASP A 41 8.31 10.60 7.13
N CYS A 42 8.46 9.69 6.16
CA CYS A 42 7.36 9.03 5.48
C CYS A 42 7.62 7.56 5.23
N LEU A 43 6.63 6.71 5.55
CA LEU A 43 6.62 5.28 5.20
C LEU A 43 5.82 5.06 3.93
N LEU A 44 6.41 4.41 2.92
CA LEU A 44 5.71 3.95 1.72
C LEU A 44 5.63 2.42 1.73
N HIS A 45 4.41 1.88 1.62
CA HIS A 45 4.17 0.46 1.46
C HIS A 45 3.57 0.15 0.09
N ALA A 46 4.27 -0.63 -0.71
CA ALA A 46 3.95 -0.83 -2.13
C ALA A 46 3.20 -2.15 -2.43
N GLY A 47 2.24 -2.51 -1.58
CA GLY A 47 1.30 -3.61 -1.82
C GLY A 47 1.63 -4.92 -1.13
N ASP A 48 0.65 -5.82 -1.12
CA ASP A 48 0.64 -7.12 -0.46
C ASP A 48 0.92 -7.02 1.05
N ILE A 49 0.09 -6.20 1.72
CA ILE A 49 0.08 -6.08 3.17
C ILE A 49 -0.32 -7.41 3.80
N PHE A 50 -1.37 -8.03 3.28
CA PHE A 50 -1.88 -9.32 3.74
C PHE A 50 -1.62 -10.43 2.72
N ASP A 51 -1.46 -11.66 3.21
CA ASP A 51 -1.26 -12.83 2.37
C ASP A 51 -2.50 -13.22 1.56
N THR A 52 -3.68 -12.86 2.06
CA THR A 52 -4.97 -13.18 1.42
C THR A 52 -5.97 -12.04 1.57
N ALA A 53 -6.95 -11.97 0.65
CA ALA A 53 -8.02 -10.98 0.67
C ALA A 53 -8.89 -11.03 1.96
N ASN A 54 -8.93 -12.17 2.64
CA ASN A 54 -9.59 -12.34 3.94
C ASN A 54 -8.55 -12.69 5.01
N PRO A 55 -7.81 -11.70 5.52
CA PRO A 55 -6.74 -11.95 6.48
C PRO A 55 -7.30 -12.45 7.82
N PRO A 56 -6.58 -13.32 8.53
CA PRO A 56 -6.98 -13.74 9.87
C PRO A 56 -6.95 -12.56 10.84
N ASN A 57 -7.79 -12.61 11.86
CA ASN A 57 -7.89 -11.53 12.86
C ASN A 57 -6.55 -11.18 13.52
N GLN A 58 -5.63 -12.13 13.63
CA GLN A 58 -4.30 -11.90 14.19
C GLN A 58 -3.48 -11.00 13.25
N ALA A 59 -3.52 -11.22 11.94
CA ALA A 59 -2.86 -10.37 10.96
C ALA A 59 -3.41 -8.93 10.97
N LEU A 60 -4.75 -8.78 11.06
CA LEU A 60 -5.39 -7.47 11.23
C LEU A 60 -4.92 -6.77 12.50
N ARG A 61 -4.78 -7.49 13.64
CA ARG A 61 -4.26 -6.91 14.88
C ARG A 61 -2.82 -6.46 14.72
N GLN A 62 -1.96 -7.25 14.07
CA GLN A 62 -0.56 -6.89 13.80
C GLN A 62 -0.49 -5.60 12.97
N TYR A 63 -1.26 -5.52 11.89
CA TYR A 63 -1.35 -4.35 11.03
C TYR A 63 -1.78 -3.09 11.78
N PHE A 64 -2.93 -3.12 12.45
CA PHE A 64 -3.43 -1.93 13.17
C PHE A 64 -2.56 -1.54 14.36
N ASN A 65 -1.98 -2.53 15.07
CA ASN A 65 -1.05 -2.24 16.16
C ASN A 65 0.24 -1.58 15.65
N PHE A 66 0.76 -2.03 14.50
CA PHE A 66 1.90 -1.41 13.85
C PHE A 66 1.61 0.06 13.49
N LEU A 67 0.47 0.35 12.82
CA LEU A 67 0.11 1.72 12.43
C LEU A 67 -0.10 2.64 13.62
N ARG A 68 -0.74 2.15 14.68
CA ARG A 68 -0.88 2.88 15.95
C ARG A 68 0.49 3.22 16.54
N ARG A 69 1.37 2.22 16.64
CA ARG A 69 2.72 2.40 17.19
C ARG A 69 3.61 3.28 16.31
N LEU A 70 3.46 3.20 14.99
CA LEU A 70 4.13 4.11 14.05
C LEU A 70 3.82 5.57 14.41
N HIS A 71 2.54 5.87 14.62
CA HIS A 71 2.07 7.20 15.00
C HIS A 71 2.50 7.62 16.40
N GLU A 72 2.41 6.73 17.40
CA GLU A 72 2.66 7.06 18.81
C GLU A 72 4.14 7.04 19.20
N GLU A 73 4.95 6.18 18.59
CA GLU A 73 6.31 5.86 19.04
C GLU A 73 7.40 6.38 18.10
N THR A 74 7.05 6.99 16.97
CA THR A 74 8.02 7.49 15.98
C THR A 74 7.73 8.92 15.58
N ASN A 75 8.69 9.56 14.91
CA ASN A 75 8.52 10.87 14.29
C ASN A 75 8.06 10.78 12.83
N CYS A 76 7.68 9.58 12.36
CA CYS A 76 7.16 9.38 11.02
C CYS A 76 5.81 10.09 10.86
N ARG A 77 5.81 11.13 10.02
CA ARG A 77 4.69 12.07 9.91
C ARG A 77 3.54 11.53 9.08
N GLN A 78 3.85 10.67 8.13
CA GLN A 78 2.89 10.15 7.18
C GLN A 78 3.23 8.71 6.79
N ALA A 79 2.20 7.91 6.54
CA ALA A 79 2.34 6.61 5.90
C ALA A 79 1.40 6.54 4.69
N ILE A 80 1.91 6.02 3.57
CA ILE A 80 1.14 5.80 2.36
C ILE A 80 1.20 4.32 2.04
N LEU A 81 0.03 3.68 2.01
CA LEU A 81 -0.10 2.26 1.75
C LEU A 81 -0.96 2.05 0.51
N VAL A 82 -0.44 1.30 -0.44
CA VAL A 82 -1.21 0.88 -1.62
C VAL A 82 -1.60 -0.59 -1.51
N GLY A 83 -2.74 -0.96 -2.08
CA GLY A 83 -3.15 -2.36 -2.15
C GLY A 83 -2.41 -3.11 -3.23
N GLY A 84 -1.98 -4.33 -2.92
CA GLY A 84 -1.40 -5.30 -3.84
C GLY A 84 -2.44 -6.24 -4.46
N ASN A 85 -1.96 -7.27 -5.14
CA ASN A 85 -2.85 -8.25 -5.77
C ASN A 85 -3.47 -9.24 -4.76
N HIS A 86 -2.85 -9.46 -3.62
CA HIS A 86 -3.38 -10.28 -2.52
C HIS A 86 -4.38 -9.53 -1.65
N ASP A 87 -4.31 -8.20 -1.62
CA ASP A 87 -5.12 -7.38 -0.74
C ASP A 87 -6.58 -7.23 -1.21
N SER A 88 -7.48 -7.17 -0.24
CA SER A 88 -8.86 -6.76 -0.48
C SER A 88 -9.00 -5.25 -0.39
N VAL A 89 -9.45 -4.62 -1.47
CA VAL A 89 -9.75 -3.18 -1.51
C VAL A 89 -10.66 -2.79 -0.35
N LEU A 90 -11.75 -3.56 -0.13
CA LEU A 90 -12.70 -3.28 0.94
C LEU A 90 -12.08 -3.38 2.34
N THR A 91 -11.24 -4.39 2.57
CA THR A 91 -10.56 -4.57 3.87
C THR A 91 -9.62 -3.41 4.17
N LEU A 92 -8.89 -2.93 3.17
CA LEU A 92 -7.96 -1.82 3.34
C LEU A 92 -8.67 -0.47 3.48
N GLN A 93 -9.73 -0.23 2.71
CA GLN A 93 -10.42 1.07 2.69
C GLN A 93 -11.47 1.23 3.78
N ALA A 94 -12.04 0.15 4.31
CA ALA A 94 -13.07 0.24 5.36
C ALA A 94 -12.67 1.12 6.56
N PRO A 95 -11.43 1.04 7.10
CA PRO A 95 -10.97 1.89 8.20
C PRO A 95 -10.37 3.24 7.76
N GLN A 96 -10.43 3.62 6.47
CA GLN A 96 -9.69 4.77 5.91
C GLN A 96 -9.86 6.05 6.73
N ARG A 97 -11.08 6.44 7.07
CA ARG A 97 -11.34 7.66 7.86
C ARG A 97 -10.70 7.64 9.25
N LEU A 98 -10.58 6.46 9.85
CA LEU A 98 -9.88 6.31 11.12
C LEU A 98 -8.36 6.40 10.92
N LEU A 99 -7.85 5.82 9.85
CA LEU A 99 -6.44 5.84 9.52
C LEU A 99 -5.94 7.25 9.14
N GLU A 100 -6.78 8.05 8.51
CA GLU A 100 -6.48 9.47 8.21
C GLU A 100 -6.16 10.29 9.48
N VAL A 101 -6.78 9.97 10.61
CA VAL A 101 -6.46 10.61 11.91
C VAL A 101 -5.03 10.30 12.35
N LEU A 102 -4.51 9.14 11.98
CA LEU A 102 -3.12 8.72 12.22
C LEU A 102 -2.16 9.17 11.11
N GLN A 103 -2.62 10.01 10.18
CA GLN A 103 -1.85 10.43 8.99
C GLN A 103 -1.44 9.25 8.10
N VAL A 104 -2.29 8.22 8.04
CA VAL A 104 -2.11 7.05 7.18
C VAL A 104 -3.07 7.14 6.01
N HIS A 105 -2.51 7.27 4.81
CA HIS A 105 -3.25 7.31 3.55
C HIS A 105 -3.26 5.92 2.91
N VAL A 106 -4.46 5.44 2.57
CA VAL A 106 -4.63 4.11 1.99
C VAL A 106 -5.28 4.21 0.61
N VAL A 107 -4.59 3.72 -0.40
CA VAL A 107 -5.11 3.55 -1.76
C VAL A 107 -5.23 2.05 -2.05
N GLY A 108 -6.28 1.43 -1.55
CA GLY A 108 -6.48 -0.03 -1.61
C GLY A 108 -6.79 -0.57 -3.00
N GLY A 109 -7.33 0.25 -3.89
CA GLY A 109 -7.66 -0.06 -5.28
C GLY A 109 -7.75 1.21 -6.11
N LEU A 110 -7.92 1.08 -7.42
CA LEU A 110 -7.98 2.22 -8.33
C LEU A 110 -9.16 3.14 -7.96
N PRO A 111 -8.92 4.39 -7.54
CA PRO A 111 -9.98 5.33 -7.22
C PRO A 111 -10.68 5.84 -8.49
N ALA A 112 -11.92 6.33 -8.33
CA ALA A 112 -12.67 6.91 -9.45
C ALA A 112 -12.04 8.22 -9.96
N ASP A 113 -11.52 9.04 -9.05
CA ASP A 113 -10.76 10.25 -9.39
C ASP A 113 -9.25 9.95 -9.28
N PRO A 114 -8.51 10.04 -10.39
CA PRO A 114 -7.06 9.83 -10.39
C PRO A 114 -6.29 10.76 -9.45
N VAL A 115 -6.81 11.95 -9.15
CA VAL A 115 -6.19 12.92 -8.22
C VAL A 115 -6.03 12.33 -6.81
N GLU A 116 -6.90 11.42 -6.40
CA GLU A 116 -6.81 10.73 -5.10
C GLU A 116 -5.55 9.87 -4.94
N GLN A 117 -4.83 9.58 -6.03
CA GLN A 117 -3.55 8.88 -6.02
C GLN A 117 -2.35 9.82 -5.81
N LEU A 118 -2.57 11.14 -5.90
CA LEU A 118 -1.52 12.15 -5.76
C LEU A 118 -1.50 12.66 -4.32
N ILE A 119 -0.62 12.12 -3.51
CA ILE A 119 -0.55 12.40 -2.07
C ILE A 119 0.66 13.28 -1.78
N PRO A 120 0.45 14.54 -1.36
CA PRO A 120 1.55 15.39 -0.95
C PRO A 120 2.15 14.89 0.37
N ILE A 121 3.47 14.88 0.46
CA ILE A 121 4.22 14.56 1.68
C ILE A 121 5.15 15.71 2.05
N GLN A 122 5.38 15.86 3.35
CA GLN A 122 6.22 16.92 3.88
C GLN A 122 7.25 16.34 4.87
N GLY A 123 8.51 16.64 4.64
CA GLY A 123 9.61 16.29 5.56
C GLY A 123 9.68 17.21 6.77
N ALA A 124 10.49 16.80 7.75
CA ALA A 124 10.71 17.56 8.99
C ALA A 124 11.25 18.97 8.73
N ASP A 125 12.07 19.13 7.72
CA ASP A 125 12.74 20.40 7.34
C ASP A 125 11.88 21.28 6.40
N GLY A 126 10.60 20.90 6.18
CA GLY A 126 9.70 21.61 5.28
C GLY A 126 9.89 21.27 3.80
N GLU A 127 10.70 20.28 3.47
CA GLU A 127 10.79 19.74 2.12
C GLU A 127 9.45 19.10 1.71
N GLU A 128 9.04 19.32 0.48
CA GLU A 128 7.79 18.78 -0.05
C GLU A 128 8.07 17.83 -1.22
N ALA A 129 7.27 16.78 -1.33
CA ALA A 129 7.26 15.89 -2.49
C ALA A 129 5.83 15.41 -2.75
N LEU A 130 5.60 14.91 -3.95
CA LEU A 130 4.33 14.32 -4.36
C LEU A 130 4.53 12.83 -4.59
N VAL A 131 3.77 12.01 -3.87
CA VAL A 131 3.76 10.56 -4.06
C VAL A 131 2.59 10.17 -4.94
N CYS A 132 2.91 9.48 -6.04
CA CYS A 132 1.92 8.87 -6.90
C CYS A 132 1.62 7.45 -6.37
N ALA A 133 0.58 7.32 -5.55
CA ALA A 133 0.19 6.08 -4.87
C ALA A 133 -0.67 5.21 -5.78
N VAL A 134 -0.02 4.42 -6.65
CA VAL A 134 -0.70 3.54 -7.62
C VAL A 134 -0.84 2.14 -7.04
N PRO A 135 -2.07 1.67 -6.77
CA PRO A 135 -2.31 0.32 -6.28
C PRO A 135 -2.13 -0.72 -7.41
N PHE A 136 -2.21 -1.99 -7.08
CA PHE A 136 -2.24 -3.04 -8.08
C PHE A 136 -3.37 -2.80 -9.09
N LEU A 137 -3.00 -2.56 -10.34
CA LEU A 137 -3.94 -2.29 -11.43
C LEU A 137 -4.48 -3.61 -11.97
N ARG A 138 -5.73 -3.90 -11.67
CA ARG A 138 -6.41 -5.11 -12.15
C ARG A 138 -6.74 -4.97 -13.63
N ASP A 139 -6.74 -6.08 -14.34
CA ASP A 139 -7.08 -6.14 -15.77
C ASP A 139 -8.45 -5.45 -16.06
N ALA A 140 -9.43 -5.67 -15.20
CA ALA A 140 -10.77 -5.06 -15.32
C ALA A 140 -10.77 -3.54 -15.10
N ASP A 141 -9.80 -2.98 -14.38
CA ASP A 141 -9.70 -1.54 -14.11
C ASP A 141 -9.13 -0.77 -15.31
N LEU A 142 -8.35 -1.46 -16.17
CA LEU A 142 -7.57 -0.84 -17.23
C LEU A 142 -8.18 -1.00 -18.63
N ARG A 143 -9.10 -1.92 -18.81
CA ARG A 143 -9.65 -2.22 -20.15
C ARG A 143 -11.03 -2.85 -20.11
N ASN A 144 -11.76 -2.66 -21.20
CA ASN A 144 -12.96 -3.44 -21.48
C ASN A 144 -12.58 -4.81 -22.03
N ILE A 145 -13.14 -5.87 -21.47
CA ILE A 145 -12.94 -7.25 -21.94
C ILE A 145 -13.67 -7.41 -23.27
N LEU A 146 -12.95 -7.82 -24.34
CA LEU A 146 -13.53 -8.10 -25.64
C LEU A 146 -13.66 -9.62 -25.84
N PRO A 147 -14.86 -10.15 -26.15
CA PRO A 147 -15.04 -11.55 -26.48
C PRO A 147 -14.18 -11.98 -27.67
N GLY A 148 -13.51 -13.13 -27.57
CA GLY A 148 -12.68 -13.68 -28.65
C GLY A 148 -11.31 -13.05 -28.83
N GLU A 149 -10.87 -12.19 -27.92
CA GLU A 149 -9.55 -11.59 -27.95
C GLU A 149 -8.43 -12.64 -27.74
N SER A 150 -7.34 -12.55 -28.56
CA SER A 150 -6.19 -13.44 -28.35
C SER A 150 -5.41 -13.06 -27.08
N TYR A 151 -4.62 -14.01 -26.57
CA TYR A 151 -3.77 -13.78 -25.41
C TYR A 151 -2.78 -12.61 -25.62
N GLU A 152 -2.17 -12.54 -26.81
CA GLU A 152 -1.22 -11.49 -27.17
C GLU A 152 -1.89 -10.11 -27.21
N ALA A 153 -3.08 -10.02 -27.84
CA ALA A 153 -3.86 -8.79 -27.89
C ALA A 153 -4.26 -8.32 -26.47
N ARG A 154 -4.63 -9.27 -25.62
CA ARG A 154 -4.93 -9.01 -24.20
C ARG A 154 -3.71 -8.41 -23.47
N GLN A 155 -2.55 -9.04 -23.59
CA GLN A 155 -1.32 -8.57 -22.95
C GLN A 155 -0.91 -7.17 -23.45
N GLN A 156 -1.05 -6.93 -24.75
CA GLN A 156 -0.73 -5.63 -25.33
C GLN A 156 -1.64 -4.53 -24.76
N ARG A 157 -2.95 -4.76 -24.71
CA ARG A 157 -3.89 -3.79 -24.14
C ARG A 157 -3.67 -3.52 -22.65
N LEU A 158 -3.29 -4.54 -21.90
CA LEU A 158 -2.95 -4.36 -20.48
C LEU A 158 -1.75 -3.41 -20.34
N ARG A 159 -0.69 -3.63 -21.12
CA ARG A 159 0.49 -2.74 -21.13
C ARG A 159 0.13 -1.31 -21.53
N GLU A 160 -0.69 -1.16 -22.57
CA GLU A 160 -1.18 0.17 -23.01
C GLU A 160 -2.03 0.84 -21.95
N GLY A 161 -2.92 0.08 -21.27
CA GLY A 161 -3.74 0.58 -20.17
C GLY A 161 -2.88 1.09 -19.01
N ILE A 162 -1.87 0.31 -18.60
CA ILE A 162 -0.92 0.70 -17.55
C ILE A 162 -0.18 1.99 -17.97
N ALA A 163 0.40 2.02 -19.18
CA ALA A 163 1.13 3.19 -19.67
C ALA A 163 0.24 4.44 -19.71
N THR A 164 -0.99 4.30 -20.21
CA THR A 164 -1.96 5.40 -20.27
C THR A 164 -2.32 5.91 -18.87
N HIS A 165 -2.49 5.01 -17.90
CA HIS A 165 -2.78 5.39 -16.52
C HIS A 165 -1.66 6.25 -15.92
N TYR A 166 -0.40 5.80 -16.02
CA TYR A 166 0.76 6.57 -15.53
C TYR A 166 0.94 7.90 -16.28
N GLN A 167 0.74 7.91 -17.60
CA GLN A 167 0.80 9.16 -18.40
C GLN A 167 -0.26 10.16 -17.93
N LYS A 168 -1.47 9.69 -17.64
CA LYS A 168 -2.54 10.55 -17.12
C LYS A 168 -2.18 11.15 -15.77
N LEU A 169 -1.64 10.35 -14.85
CA LEU A 169 -1.21 10.85 -13.54
C LEU A 169 -0.07 11.86 -13.62
N ALA A 170 0.86 11.67 -14.56
CA ALA A 170 1.98 12.59 -14.76
C ALA A 170 1.58 13.95 -15.38
N GLN A 171 0.33 14.10 -15.84
CA GLN A 171 -0.22 15.33 -16.39
C GLN A 171 -1.07 16.14 -15.38
N LEU A 172 -1.35 15.55 -14.22
CA LEU A 172 -2.08 16.19 -13.13
C LEU A 172 -1.14 16.96 -12.21
#